data_426ae7621161f7325959071c7258bd82
#
_entry.id   426ae7621161f7325959071c7258bd82
#
_cell.length_a   1.000
_cell.length_b   1.000
_cell.length_c   1.000
_cell.angle_alpha   90.00
_cell.angle_beta   90.00
_cell.angle_gamma   90.00
#
_symmetry.space_group_name_H-M   'P 1'
#
loop_
_entity.id
_entity.type
_entity.pdbx_description
1 polymer ?
#
loop_
_entity_poly.entity_id
_entity_poly.type
_entity_poly.pdbx_seq_one_letter_code
_entity_poly.pdbx_strand_id
1 'polypeptide(L)'
;QHMHNCCLVNLEDMLQNGTVISEVMIEKPHSFSTACNIATQSIAQIASSQYGGQSITLSHLAPFVQISRDKYRREVKKEFAELNIPADEDTINKVAEMRVKAEIVQGVQMIQYQVITLMTTNGQAPFVTVFMYLDEVPEGQTRDDLAAIIEEMLRQRIQGVKNEKGVYITPAFPKLIYVLEEDNIKEGSKYWELTKLAAKCTAKRMVPDYISEKKMKELKVDKNGNGQCYPCMGCRSFLTTYLDENGKPKYYGRFNQGVVTINLVDVACSSYKDMDKFWKIFDERLELCRRALMLRHERLKGTPSDVAPILWQNGALARLKKGETIDKLLFGGYSTISLGYAGLCECVRYMTGKSHTDPSATPFALEVMQHLNDACAKWRAETNIDFSLYGTPLESTTYKFARCLQKRFGVIEGVTDRNYITNSYHIHVTENIDAFDKLTFESQFQALSPGGAISYVEVPNMQNNIEAVLAVMQHIYDNIMYAELNTKSDYCQTVSYTHLRAHETSAHLV
;
A
#
# COMPACT_ATOMS: atom_id res chain seq x y z
N GLN A 1 17.82 2.98 -17.01
CA GLN A 1 17.74 1.90 -16.03
C GLN A 1 16.57 0.97 -16.39
N HIS A 2 16.82 -0.32 -16.41
CA HIS A 2 15.82 -1.36 -16.69
C HIS A 2 15.09 -1.76 -15.39
N MET A 3 14.55 -0.77 -14.66
CA MET A 3 13.90 -0.94 -13.37
C MET A 3 12.44 -0.55 -13.45
N HIS A 4 11.58 -1.42 -12.91
CA HIS A 4 10.17 -1.13 -12.70
C HIS A 4 9.96 -0.28 -11.44
N ASN A 5 8.72 0.20 -11.23
CA ASN A 5 8.37 1.06 -10.11
C ASN A 5 8.11 0.24 -8.82
N CYS A 6 6.87 -0.17 -8.61
CA CYS A 6 6.42 -0.87 -7.39
C CYS A 6 5.98 -2.29 -7.71
N CYS A 7 5.92 -3.16 -6.69
CA CYS A 7 5.48 -4.53 -6.88
C CYS A 7 4.74 -5.11 -5.66
N LEU A 8 4.00 -6.19 -5.91
CA LEU A 8 3.49 -7.12 -4.93
C LEU A 8 4.38 -8.37 -4.93
N VAL A 9 5.12 -8.57 -3.86
CA VAL A 9 6.08 -9.68 -3.76
C VAL A 9 5.36 -11.00 -3.53
N ASN A 10 5.66 -12.01 -4.33
CA ASN A 10 5.14 -13.36 -4.16
C ASN A 10 6.00 -14.17 -3.18
N LEU A 11 5.90 -13.85 -1.88
CA LEU A 11 6.60 -14.60 -0.85
C LEU A 11 6.14 -16.06 -0.77
N GLU A 12 4.89 -16.34 -1.12
CA GLU A 12 4.40 -17.73 -1.15
C GLU A 12 5.25 -18.57 -2.11
N ASP A 13 5.44 -18.11 -3.34
CA ASP A 13 6.28 -18.82 -4.31
C ASP A 13 7.74 -18.93 -3.85
N MET A 14 8.32 -17.83 -3.37
CA MET A 14 9.71 -17.81 -2.89
C MET A 14 9.95 -18.78 -1.74
N LEU A 15 9.04 -18.85 -0.76
CA LEU A 15 9.18 -19.66 0.43
C LEU A 15 8.81 -21.13 0.19
N GLN A 16 7.80 -21.41 -0.65
CA GLN A 16 7.38 -22.79 -0.91
C GLN A 16 8.28 -23.51 -1.92
N ASN A 17 8.79 -22.80 -2.93
CA ASN A 17 9.56 -23.37 -4.02
C ASN A 17 11.06 -23.04 -3.95
N GLY A 18 11.47 -22.30 -2.93
CA GLY A 18 12.84 -21.83 -2.79
C GLY A 18 13.12 -20.57 -3.62
N THR A 19 14.19 -19.90 -3.26
CA THR A 19 14.69 -18.70 -3.96
C THR A 19 16.20 -18.66 -3.92
N VAL A 20 16.82 -17.65 -4.57
CA VAL A 20 18.26 -17.44 -4.51
C VAL A 20 18.53 -16.03 -4.01
N ILE A 21 19.34 -15.92 -2.97
CA ILE A 21 19.78 -14.65 -2.39
C ILE A 21 21.30 -14.63 -2.38
N SER A 22 21.90 -13.63 -3.03
CA SER A 22 23.37 -13.52 -3.14
C SER A 22 24.06 -14.82 -3.59
N GLU A 23 23.52 -15.44 -4.65
CA GLU A 23 24.00 -16.69 -5.24
C GLU A 23 23.84 -17.95 -4.38
N VAL A 24 23.24 -17.82 -3.19
CA VAL A 24 22.97 -18.93 -2.28
C VAL A 24 21.53 -19.41 -2.47
N MET A 25 21.37 -20.71 -2.69
CA MET A 25 20.06 -21.35 -2.74
C MET A 25 19.44 -21.36 -1.34
N ILE A 26 18.22 -20.82 -1.26
CA ILE A 26 17.41 -20.80 -0.05
C ILE A 26 16.25 -21.78 -0.25
N GLU A 27 16.29 -22.88 0.46
CA GLU A 27 15.25 -23.91 0.43
C GLU A 27 14.02 -23.48 1.25
N LYS A 28 12.95 -24.26 1.15
CA LYS A 28 11.73 -24.06 1.91
C LYS A 28 12.03 -24.01 3.43
N PRO A 29 11.60 -22.98 4.15
CA PRO A 29 11.83 -22.88 5.61
C PRO A 29 11.19 -24.03 6.39
N HIS A 30 11.83 -24.43 7.47
CA HIS A 30 11.34 -25.46 8.40
C HIS A 30 10.78 -24.85 9.70
N SER A 31 10.59 -23.53 9.76
CA SER A 31 10.00 -22.84 10.90
C SER A 31 9.47 -21.46 10.48
N PHE A 32 8.56 -20.92 11.28
CA PHE A 32 8.04 -19.57 11.11
C PHE A 32 9.15 -18.50 11.23
N SER A 33 10.02 -18.63 12.23
CA SER A 33 11.13 -17.67 12.41
C SER A 33 12.10 -17.66 11.22
N THR A 34 12.40 -18.83 10.67
CA THR A 34 13.23 -18.91 9.44
C THR A 34 12.52 -18.29 8.25
N ALA A 35 11.22 -18.51 8.10
CA ALA A 35 10.43 -17.86 7.04
C ALA A 35 10.45 -16.32 7.17
N CYS A 36 10.31 -15.79 8.38
CA CYS A 36 10.42 -14.35 8.64
C CYS A 36 11.81 -13.79 8.27
N ASN A 37 12.87 -14.52 8.62
CA ASN A 37 14.23 -14.10 8.29
C ASN A 37 14.45 -14.06 6.77
N ILE A 38 14.05 -15.11 6.06
CA ILE A 38 14.16 -15.15 4.59
C ILE A 38 13.34 -14.04 3.94
N ALA A 39 12.12 -13.77 4.43
CA ALA A 39 11.28 -12.70 3.96
C ALA A 39 11.99 -11.34 4.06
N THR A 40 12.63 -11.03 5.18
CA THR A 40 13.33 -9.76 5.37
C THR A 40 14.57 -9.61 4.49
N GLN A 41 15.32 -10.69 4.29
CA GLN A 41 16.45 -10.69 3.36
C GLN A 41 15.98 -10.49 1.90
N SER A 42 14.89 -11.14 1.53
CA SER A 42 14.26 -10.96 0.22
C SER A 42 13.81 -9.51 0.01
N ILE A 43 13.17 -8.89 1.02
CA ILE A 43 12.75 -7.49 1.00
C ILE A 43 13.92 -6.56 0.69
N ALA A 44 15.06 -6.74 1.38
CA ALA A 44 16.24 -5.91 1.18
C ALA A 44 16.81 -6.03 -0.24
N GLN A 45 16.86 -7.23 -0.78
CA GLN A 45 17.38 -7.48 -2.12
C GLN A 45 16.43 -6.98 -3.21
N ILE A 46 15.14 -7.16 -3.05
CA ILE A 46 14.11 -6.62 -3.96
C ILE A 46 14.17 -5.09 -3.97
N ALA A 47 14.25 -4.46 -2.80
CA ALA A 47 14.36 -3.01 -2.69
C ALA A 47 15.60 -2.43 -3.40
N SER A 48 16.67 -3.22 -3.52
CA SER A 48 17.87 -2.85 -4.28
C SER A 48 17.71 -3.01 -5.80
N SER A 49 16.66 -3.68 -6.25
CA SER A 49 16.43 -4.04 -7.65
C SER A 49 15.28 -3.27 -8.31
N GLN A 50 14.63 -2.37 -7.59
CA GLN A 50 13.55 -1.51 -8.08
C GLN A 50 13.67 -0.09 -7.49
N TYR A 51 12.90 0.87 -8.00
CA TYR A 51 12.96 2.25 -7.48
C TYR A 51 11.74 2.65 -6.64
N GLY A 52 10.67 1.87 -6.66
CA GLY A 52 9.46 2.12 -5.87
C GLY A 52 9.34 1.18 -4.67
N GLY A 53 8.16 1.21 -4.03
CA GLY A 53 7.84 0.40 -2.89
C GLY A 53 7.44 -1.03 -3.24
N GLN A 54 7.52 -1.89 -2.25
CA GLN A 54 7.07 -3.28 -2.33
C GLN A 54 6.05 -3.57 -1.24
N SER A 55 5.14 -4.49 -1.49
CA SER A 55 4.21 -4.97 -0.48
C SER A 55 4.31 -6.47 -0.33
N ILE A 56 4.24 -6.93 0.90
CA ILE A 56 4.15 -8.33 1.30
C ILE A 56 2.85 -8.56 2.08
N THR A 57 2.41 -9.80 2.14
CA THR A 57 1.30 -10.19 3.00
C THR A 57 1.74 -11.15 4.09
N LEU A 58 1.21 -10.99 5.29
CA LEU A 58 1.44 -11.93 6.40
C LEU A 58 0.81 -13.30 6.13
N SER A 59 -0.17 -13.37 5.22
CA SER A 59 -0.82 -14.62 4.81
C SER A 59 0.17 -15.62 4.22
N HIS A 60 1.22 -15.15 3.54
CA HIS A 60 2.27 -16.02 3.00
C HIS A 60 3.21 -16.61 4.07
N LEU A 61 3.25 -16.00 5.26
CA LEU A 61 4.04 -16.48 6.40
C LEU A 61 3.24 -17.40 7.32
N ALA A 62 1.92 -17.24 7.37
CA ALA A 62 1.04 -17.97 8.29
C ALA A 62 1.14 -19.51 8.20
N PRO A 63 1.27 -20.14 7.02
CA PRO A 63 1.42 -21.59 6.93
C PRO A 63 2.65 -22.16 7.65
N PHE A 64 3.69 -21.36 7.85
CA PHE A 64 4.92 -21.79 8.54
C PHE A 64 4.73 -21.89 10.05
N VAL A 65 3.68 -21.31 10.62
CA VAL A 65 3.33 -21.50 12.03
C VAL A 65 2.96 -22.96 12.30
N GLN A 66 2.21 -23.60 11.40
CA GLN A 66 1.87 -25.02 11.53
C GLN A 66 3.13 -25.91 11.44
N ILE A 67 4.08 -25.58 10.58
CA ILE A 67 5.37 -26.29 10.48
C ILE A 67 6.12 -26.18 11.80
N SER A 68 6.19 -25.02 12.41
CA SER A 68 6.78 -24.83 13.74
C SER A 68 6.02 -25.60 14.82
N ARG A 69 4.68 -25.59 14.79
CA ARG A 69 3.85 -26.34 15.74
C ARG A 69 4.15 -27.82 15.71
N ASP A 70 4.20 -28.41 14.52
CA ASP A 70 4.50 -29.83 14.34
C ASP A 70 5.95 -30.17 14.76
N LYS A 71 6.89 -29.26 14.51
CA LYS A 71 8.29 -29.38 14.99
C LYS A 71 8.32 -29.41 16.51
N TYR A 72 7.71 -28.45 17.18
CA TYR A 72 7.71 -28.36 18.64
C TYR A 72 6.99 -29.54 19.32
N ARG A 73 5.90 -30.05 18.72
CA ARG A 73 5.26 -31.27 19.22
C ARG A 73 6.24 -32.47 19.25
N ARG A 74 7.00 -32.66 18.17
CA ARG A 74 8.00 -33.72 18.09
C ARG A 74 9.14 -33.51 19.09
N GLU A 75 9.65 -32.30 19.21
CA GLU A 75 10.72 -31.93 20.13
C GLU A 75 10.30 -32.15 21.60
N VAL A 76 9.15 -31.62 22.01
CA VAL A 76 8.61 -31.76 23.37
C VAL A 76 8.39 -33.21 23.72
N LYS A 77 7.81 -34.01 22.80
CA LYS A 77 7.59 -35.44 23.00
C LYS A 77 8.91 -36.18 23.24
N LYS A 78 9.92 -35.85 22.45
CA LYS A 78 11.28 -36.45 22.59
C LYS A 78 11.94 -36.04 23.92
N GLU A 79 11.92 -34.76 24.26
CA GLU A 79 12.50 -34.23 25.50
C GLU A 79 11.87 -34.86 26.74
N PHE A 80 10.52 -35.00 26.77
CA PHE A 80 9.83 -35.61 27.90
C PHE A 80 10.16 -37.12 28.04
N ALA A 81 10.30 -37.81 26.89
CA ALA A 81 10.74 -39.21 26.89
C ALA A 81 12.18 -39.35 27.41
N GLU A 82 13.10 -38.49 26.96
CA GLU A 82 14.49 -38.49 27.40
C GLU A 82 14.65 -38.18 28.91
N LEU A 83 13.80 -37.30 29.42
CA LEU A 83 13.79 -36.90 30.82
C LEU A 83 12.96 -37.84 31.73
N ASN A 84 12.32 -38.86 31.14
CA ASN A 84 11.39 -39.75 31.83
C ASN A 84 10.24 -39.03 32.53
N ILE A 85 9.75 -37.90 31.92
CA ILE A 85 8.61 -37.16 32.41
C ILE A 85 7.35 -37.72 31.75
N PRO A 86 6.42 -38.28 32.53
CA PRO A 86 5.13 -38.72 31.96
C PRO A 86 4.32 -37.50 31.50
N ALA A 87 3.88 -37.54 30.25
CA ALA A 87 3.04 -36.50 29.70
C ALA A 87 2.04 -37.11 28.71
N ASP A 88 0.79 -36.64 28.82
CA ASP A 88 -0.23 -36.95 27.80
C ASP A 88 -0.10 -36.04 26.59
N GLU A 89 -0.79 -36.35 25.54
CA GLU A 89 -0.80 -35.57 24.29
C GLU A 89 -1.30 -34.12 24.52
N ASP A 90 -2.22 -33.90 25.46
CA ASP A 90 -2.72 -32.58 25.78
C ASP A 90 -1.62 -31.67 26.40
N THR A 91 -0.85 -32.24 27.33
CA THR A 91 0.31 -31.56 27.92
C THR A 91 1.39 -31.24 26.87
N ILE A 92 1.70 -32.20 26.00
CA ILE A 92 2.65 -32.00 24.88
C ILE A 92 2.18 -30.87 23.99
N ASN A 93 0.90 -30.87 23.59
CA ASN A 93 0.31 -29.83 22.75
C ASN A 93 0.34 -28.46 23.41
N LYS A 94 0.02 -28.35 24.71
CA LYS A 94 0.07 -27.09 25.46
C LYS A 94 1.49 -26.51 25.49
N VAL A 95 2.49 -27.33 25.77
CA VAL A 95 3.90 -26.88 25.77
C VAL A 95 4.34 -26.46 24.37
N ALA A 96 3.96 -27.21 23.33
CA ALA A 96 4.25 -26.85 21.95
C ALA A 96 3.62 -25.50 21.57
N GLU A 97 2.34 -25.27 21.93
CA GLU A 97 1.68 -23.98 21.67
C GLU A 97 2.32 -22.81 22.41
N MET A 98 2.83 -23.01 23.61
CA MET A 98 3.62 -21.97 24.30
C MET A 98 4.87 -21.59 23.50
N ARG A 99 5.57 -22.58 22.94
CA ARG A 99 6.76 -22.35 22.10
C ARG A 99 6.39 -21.66 20.76
N VAL A 100 5.29 -22.08 20.14
CA VAL A 100 4.74 -21.42 18.92
C VAL A 100 4.44 -19.95 19.17
N LYS A 101 3.78 -19.62 20.25
CA LYS A 101 3.49 -18.22 20.63
C LYS A 101 4.78 -17.41 20.81
N ALA A 102 5.77 -17.96 21.50
CA ALA A 102 7.06 -17.31 21.67
C ALA A 102 7.78 -17.10 20.33
N GLU A 103 7.70 -18.08 19.43
CA GLU A 103 8.31 -17.97 18.09
C GLU A 103 7.61 -16.92 17.22
N ILE A 104 6.27 -16.78 17.32
CA ILE A 104 5.53 -15.71 16.64
C ILE A 104 6.04 -14.34 17.10
N VAL A 105 6.21 -14.15 18.41
CA VAL A 105 6.77 -12.89 18.96
C VAL A 105 8.14 -12.60 18.37
N GLN A 106 9.03 -13.59 18.35
CA GLN A 106 10.39 -13.45 17.84
C GLN A 106 10.42 -13.18 16.33
N GLY A 107 9.60 -13.90 15.54
CA GLY A 107 9.52 -13.73 14.09
C GLY A 107 9.00 -12.35 13.70
N VAL A 108 7.96 -11.87 14.36
CA VAL A 108 7.41 -10.53 14.14
C VAL A 108 8.42 -9.45 14.55
N GLN A 109 9.09 -9.62 15.68
CA GLN A 109 10.15 -8.72 16.13
C GLN A 109 11.29 -8.65 15.10
N MET A 110 11.68 -9.79 14.55
CA MET A 110 12.70 -9.88 13.50
C MET A 110 12.29 -9.07 12.26
N ILE A 111 11.05 -9.24 11.76
CA ILE A 111 10.56 -8.45 10.63
C ILE A 111 10.65 -6.96 10.94
N GLN A 112 10.14 -6.54 12.10
CA GLN A 112 10.10 -5.14 12.46
C GLN A 112 11.50 -4.50 12.55
N TYR A 113 12.44 -5.15 13.25
CA TYR A 113 13.78 -4.61 13.43
C TYR A 113 14.64 -4.70 12.18
N GLN A 114 14.56 -5.80 11.42
CA GLN A 114 15.37 -5.95 10.21
C GLN A 114 14.93 -4.97 9.11
N VAL A 115 13.63 -4.74 8.92
CA VAL A 115 13.16 -3.75 7.94
C VAL A 115 13.69 -2.35 8.23
N ILE A 116 13.84 -1.98 9.51
CA ILE A 116 14.34 -0.67 9.90
C ILE A 116 15.87 -0.58 9.80
N THR A 117 16.57 -1.66 10.07
CA THR A 117 18.04 -1.69 10.16
C THR A 117 18.73 -2.11 8.87
N LEU A 118 18.01 -2.76 7.96
CA LEU A 118 18.54 -3.12 6.64
C LEU A 118 18.64 -1.87 5.76
N MET A 119 19.72 -1.81 5.01
CA MET A 119 19.92 -0.78 4.00
C MET A 119 19.96 -1.40 2.60
N THR A 120 19.34 -0.73 1.65
CA THR A 120 19.49 -1.07 0.23
C THR A 120 20.87 -0.69 -0.25
N THR A 121 21.27 -1.17 -1.42
CA THR A 121 22.54 -0.75 -2.08
C THR A 121 22.61 0.76 -2.33
N ASN A 122 21.49 1.46 -2.32
CA ASN A 122 21.41 2.91 -2.46
C ASN A 122 21.48 3.67 -1.11
N GLY A 123 21.70 2.97 0.00
CA GLY A 123 21.83 3.55 1.34
C GLY A 123 20.51 4.02 1.96
N GLN A 124 19.37 3.49 1.52
CA GLN A 124 18.04 3.80 2.06
C GLN A 124 17.43 2.57 2.76
N ALA A 125 16.55 2.81 3.73
CA ALA A 125 15.73 1.73 4.28
C ALA A 125 14.76 1.20 3.20
N PRO A 126 14.46 -0.11 3.18
CA PRO A 126 13.49 -0.67 2.25
C PRO A 126 12.11 -0.02 2.44
N PHE A 127 11.53 0.51 1.36
CA PHE A 127 10.13 0.93 1.37
C PHE A 127 9.25 -0.29 1.25
N VAL A 128 8.69 -0.75 2.36
CA VAL A 128 7.88 -1.96 2.43
C VAL A 128 6.55 -1.71 3.14
N THR A 129 5.50 -2.30 2.59
CA THR A 129 4.16 -2.32 3.16
C THR A 129 3.80 -3.76 3.52
N VAL A 130 3.23 -3.95 4.70
CA VAL A 130 2.75 -5.24 5.21
C VAL A 130 1.23 -5.25 5.21
N PHE A 131 0.67 -6.19 4.47
CA PHE A 131 -0.76 -6.39 4.33
C PHE A 131 -1.27 -7.40 5.35
N MET A 132 -2.35 -7.04 6.04
CA MET A 132 -2.97 -7.83 7.11
C MET A 132 -4.43 -8.07 6.76
N TYR A 133 -4.71 -9.21 6.13
CA TYR A 133 -6.01 -9.57 5.59
C TYR A 133 -6.35 -11.03 5.94
N LEU A 134 -7.35 -11.22 6.80
CA LEU A 134 -7.71 -12.54 7.33
C LEU A 134 -8.35 -13.43 6.27
N ASP A 135 -9.28 -12.89 5.46
CA ASP A 135 -9.97 -13.65 4.40
C ASP A 135 -9.07 -14.02 3.20
N GLU A 136 -7.79 -13.63 3.24
CA GLU A 136 -6.79 -14.07 2.27
C GLU A 136 -6.44 -15.56 2.41
N VAL A 137 -6.73 -16.16 3.57
CA VAL A 137 -6.61 -17.58 3.82
C VAL A 137 -7.97 -18.18 4.22
N PRO A 138 -8.23 -19.45 3.86
CA PRO A 138 -9.48 -20.13 4.25
C PRO A 138 -9.64 -20.18 5.77
N GLU A 139 -10.90 -20.29 6.22
CA GLU A 139 -11.18 -20.55 7.64
C GLU A 139 -10.47 -21.80 8.15
N GLY A 140 -10.03 -21.76 9.40
CA GLY A 140 -9.32 -22.83 10.06
C GLY A 140 -8.08 -22.37 10.80
N GLN A 141 -7.22 -23.31 11.15
CA GLN A 141 -6.03 -23.05 11.97
C GLN A 141 -5.08 -22.01 11.34
N THR A 142 -4.91 -22.04 10.02
CA THR A 142 -4.01 -21.08 9.34
C THR A 142 -4.53 -19.65 9.47
N ARG A 143 -5.85 -19.43 9.39
CA ARG A 143 -6.44 -18.09 9.62
C ARG A 143 -6.29 -17.65 11.08
N ASP A 144 -6.46 -18.56 12.04
CA ASP A 144 -6.24 -18.26 13.45
C ASP A 144 -4.75 -17.94 13.73
N ASP A 145 -3.84 -18.65 13.09
CA ASP A 145 -2.40 -18.37 13.14
C ASP A 145 -2.07 -17.01 12.51
N LEU A 146 -2.70 -16.67 11.38
CA LEU A 146 -2.57 -15.35 10.76
C LEU A 146 -3.08 -14.24 11.69
N ALA A 147 -4.21 -14.46 12.35
CA ALA A 147 -4.74 -13.52 13.35
C ALA A 147 -3.76 -13.30 14.50
N ALA A 148 -3.09 -14.36 14.97
CA ALA A 148 -2.06 -14.27 16.01
C ALA A 148 -0.83 -13.47 15.55
N ILE A 149 -0.40 -13.65 14.30
CA ILE A 149 0.71 -12.87 13.71
C ILE A 149 0.32 -11.39 13.61
N ILE A 150 -0.89 -11.09 13.13
CA ILE A 150 -1.41 -9.71 13.02
C ILE A 150 -1.51 -9.07 14.41
N GLU A 151 -2.03 -9.79 15.40
CA GLU A 151 -2.12 -9.31 16.78
C GLU A 151 -0.75 -8.92 17.30
N GLU A 152 0.25 -9.76 17.12
CA GLU A 152 1.61 -9.48 17.58
C GLU A 152 2.24 -8.30 16.81
N MET A 153 2.01 -8.19 15.51
CA MET A 153 2.46 -7.05 14.70
C MET A 153 1.89 -5.72 15.26
N LEU A 154 0.62 -5.69 15.59
CA LEU A 154 -0.03 -4.52 16.18
C LEU A 154 0.48 -4.22 17.60
N ARG A 155 0.68 -5.24 18.44
CA ARG A 155 1.23 -5.08 19.80
C ARG A 155 2.62 -4.47 19.77
N GLN A 156 3.50 -4.98 18.92
CA GLN A 156 4.86 -4.45 18.79
C GLN A 156 4.88 -3.05 18.18
N ARG A 157 3.97 -2.74 17.25
CA ARG A 157 3.83 -1.39 16.73
C ARG A 157 3.33 -0.41 17.81
N ILE A 158 2.39 -0.80 18.67
CA ILE A 158 1.93 0.01 19.81
C ILE A 158 3.10 0.31 20.75
N GLN A 159 3.96 -0.67 21.01
CA GLN A 159 5.18 -0.48 21.81
C GLN A 159 6.14 0.49 21.11
N GLY A 160 6.36 0.33 19.82
CA GLY A 160 7.35 1.05 19.03
C GLY A 160 8.76 0.48 19.21
N VAL A 161 9.75 1.16 18.67
CA VAL A 161 11.16 0.77 18.76
C VAL A 161 11.95 1.82 19.55
N LYS A 162 12.96 1.39 20.30
CA LYS A 162 13.84 2.31 21.02
C LYS A 162 14.85 2.96 20.06
N ASN A 163 14.94 4.27 20.13
CA ASN A 163 16.02 5.00 19.48
C ASN A 163 17.31 4.93 20.34
N GLU A 164 18.37 5.56 19.87
CA GLU A 164 19.68 5.63 20.55
C GLU A 164 19.64 6.24 21.97
N LYS A 165 18.61 7.05 22.26
CA LYS A 165 18.38 7.65 23.58
C LYS A 165 17.51 6.81 24.50
N GLY A 166 17.12 5.60 24.06
CA GLY A 166 16.25 4.70 24.81
C GLY A 166 14.77 5.08 24.80
N VAL A 167 14.36 6.04 23.96
CA VAL A 167 12.98 6.50 23.84
C VAL A 167 12.26 5.65 22.78
N TYR A 168 11.05 5.20 23.09
CA TYR A 168 10.22 4.47 22.12
C TYR A 168 9.61 5.41 21.08
N ILE A 169 9.97 5.19 19.83
CA ILE A 169 9.48 5.94 18.67
C ILE A 169 8.63 5.05 17.75
N THR A 170 7.83 5.67 16.89
CA THR A 170 7.15 4.98 15.80
C THR A 170 8.10 4.81 14.63
N PRO A 171 8.40 3.59 14.18
CA PRO A 171 9.21 3.40 12.97
C PRO A 171 8.41 3.80 11.74
N ALA A 172 9.08 4.39 10.75
CA ALA A 172 8.45 4.75 9.47
C ALA A 172 8.01 3.50 8.67
N PHE A 173 8.81 2.43 8.74
CA PHE A 173 8.58 1.16 8.06
C PHE A 173 8.61 -0.03 9.04
N PRO A 174 7.95 -1.14 8.67
CA PRO A 174 7.04 -1.30 7.52
C PRO A 174 5.76 -0.46 7.71
N LYS A 175 5.21 0.06 6.59
CA LYS A 175 3.85 0.57 6.59
C LYS A 175 2.89 -0.60 6.82
N LEU A 176 1.86 -0.40 7.62
CA LEU A 176 0.88 -1.44 7.94
C LEU A 176 -0.46 -1.09 7.31
N ILE A 177 -1.10 -2.08 6.67
CA ILE A 177 -2.47 -1.98 6.16
C ILE A 177 -3.31 -3.08 6.79
N TYR A 178 -4.40 -2.70 7.45
CA TYR A 178 -5.37 -3.59 8.07
C TYR A 178 -6.66 -3.59 7.26
N VAL A 179 -7.12 -4.77 6.84
CA VAL A 179 -8.38 -4.89 6.10
C VAL A 179 -9.54 -5.00 7.08
N LEU A 180 -10.52 -4.13 6.88
CA LEU A 180 -11.80 -4.18 7.57
C LEU A 180 -12.72 -5.16 6.85
N GLU A 181 -13.14 -6.20 7.58
CA GLU A 181 -13.91 -7.33 7.07
C GLU A 181 -15.20 -7.49 7.87
N GLU A 182 -16.17 -8.20 7.34
CA GLU A 182 -17.46 -8.39 8.03
C GLU A 182 -17.30 -9.07 9.40
N ASP A 183 -16.37 -10.02 9.51
CA ASP A 183 -16.13 -10.80 10.74
C ASP A 183 -15.14 -10.14 11.71
N ASN A 184 -14.67 -8.93 11.41
CA ASN A 184 -13.80 -8.16 12.32
C ASN A 184 -14.32 -6.75 12.64
N ILE A 185 -15.22 -6.16 11.84
CA ILE A 185 -15.71 -4.80 12.05
C ILE A 185 -16.95 -4.72 12.94
N LYS A 186 -17.72 -5.79 13.04
CA LYS A 186 -18.93 -5.84 13.87
C LYS A 186 -18.58 -6.24 15.30
N GLU A 187 -19.13 -5.53 16.27
CA GLU A 187 -19.01 -5.90 17.67
C GLU A 187 -19.51 -7.33 17.92
N GLY A 188 -18.72 -8.10 18.67
CA GLY A 188 -18.99 -9.51 18.94
C GLY A 188 -18.66 -10.48 17.82
N SER A 189 -18.18 -10.02 16.66
CA SER A 189 -17.66 -10.90 15.61
C SER A 189 -16.38 -11.62 16.03
N LYS A 190 -16.00 -12.67 15.32
CA LYS A 190 -14.88 -13.55 15.68
C LYS A 190 -13.57 -12.78 15.94
N TYR A 191 -13.27 -11.78 15.12
CA TYR A 191 -12.01 -11.03 15.18
C TYR A 191 -12.20 -9.56 15.60
N TRP A 192 -13.31 -9.25 16.27
CA TRP A 192 -13.59 -7.90 16.79
C TRP A 192 -12.49 -7.37 17.71
N GLU A 193 -11.96 -8.22 18.60
CA GLU A 193 -10.90 -7.82 19.54
C GLU A 193 -9.62 -7.42 18.80
N LEU A 194 -9.33 -8.05 17.66
CA LEU A 194 -8.20 -7.69 16.81
C LEU A 194 -8.40 -6.29 16.20
N THR A 195 -9.61 -5.97 15.76
CA THR A 195 -9.96 -4.63 15.24
C THR A 195 -9.88 -3.56 16.33
N LYS A 196 -10.30 -3.85 17.55
CA LYS A 196 -10.10 -2.93 18.69
C LYS A 196 -8.61 -2.70 18.98
N LEU A 197 -7.78 -3.71 18.85
CA LEU A 197 -6.33 -3.57 18.98
C LEU A 197 -5.75 -2.69 17.85
N ALA A 198 -6.21 -2.85 16.63
CA ALA A 198 -5.85 -1.98 15.52
C ALA A 198 -6.25 -0.52 15.78
N ALA A 199 -7.45 -0.28 16.31
CA ALA A 199 -7.90 1.06 16.71
C ALA A 199 -6.99 1.68 17.80
N LYS A 200 -6.58 0.91 18.80
CA LYS A 200 -5.61 1.35 19.84
C LYS A 200 -4.25 1.69 19.22
N CYS A 201 -3.80 0.89 18.25
CA CYS A 201 -2.57 1.14 17.52
C CYS A 201 -2.66 2.46 16.74
N THR A 202 -3.74 2.68 16.00
CA THR A 202 -3.99 3.93 15.26
C THR A 202 -4.03 5.14 16.19
N ALA A 203 -4.75 5.05 17.31
CA ALA A 203 -4.85 6.14 18.29
C ALA A 203 -3.48 6.56 18.86
N LYS A 204 -2.54 5.63 18.98
CA LYS A 204 -1.21 5.86 19.57
C LYS A 204 -0.13 6.15 18.53
N ARG A 205 -0.20 5.52 17.35
CA ARG A 205 0.90 5.48 16.36
C ARG A 205 0.50 5.96 14.97
N MET A 206 -0.78 6.27 14.74
CA MET A 206 -1.33 6.68 13.45
C MET A 206 -1.15 5.63 12.33
N VAL A 207 -1.06 4.39 12.72
CA VAL A 207 -1.03 3.19 11.86
C VAL A 207 -1.80 2.08 12.59
N PRO A 208 -2.38 1.12 11.86
CA PRO A 208 -2.34 0.88 10.42
C PRO A 208 -3.26 1.82 9.62
N ASP A 209 -3.06 1.85 8.29
CA ASP A 209 -4.08 2.31 7.35
C ASP A 209 -5.17 1.25 7.19
N TYR A 210 -6.33 1.65 6.66
CA TYR A 210 -7.48 0.77 6.53
C TYR A 210 -7.95 0.62 5.09
N ILE A 211 -8.16 -0.62 4.66
CA ILE A 211 -8.86 -0.96 3.43
C ILE A 211 -10.21 -1.59 3.82
N SER A 212 -11.29 -1.12 3.20
CA SER A 212 -12.60 -1.75 3.27
C SER A 212 -12.68 -2.91 2.28
N GLU A 213 -12.79 -4.14 2.76
CA GLU A 213 -13.03 -5.30 1.92
C GLU A 213 -14.30 -5.14 1.08
N LYS A 214 -15.39 -4.70 1.72
CA LYS A 214 -16.68 -4.45 1.09
C LYS A 214 -16.56 -3.49 -0.10
N LYS A 215 -15.98 -2.32 0.13
CA LYS A 215 -15.84 -1.30 -0.92
C LYS A 215 -14.83 -1.70 -1.97
N MET A 216 -13.76 -2.35 -1.59
CA MET A 216 -12.79 -2.82 -2.56
C MET A 216 -13.36 -3.88 -3.49
N LYS A 217 -14.13 -4.85 -2.98
CA LYS A 217 -14.81 -5.85 -3.78
C LYS A 217 -15.89 -5.26 -4.70
N GLU A 218 -16.50 -4.12 -4.32
CA GLU A 218 -17.41 -3.38 -5.20
C GLU A 218 -16.68 -2.71 -6.38
N LEU A 219 -15.46 -2.19 -6.16
CA LEU A 219 -14.70 -1.42 -7.14
C LEU A 219 -13.73 -2.26 -7.98
N LYS A 220 -13.14 -3.28 -7.39
CA LYS A 220 -12.15 -4.16 -8.03
C LYS A 220 -12.84 -5.45 -8.52
N VAL A 221 -13.58 -5.33 -9.61
CA VAL A 221 -14.33 -6.44 -10.21
C VAL A 221 -13.54 -7.00 -11.39
N ASP A 222 -13.36 -8.31 -11.43
CA ASP A 222 -12.71 -9.00 -12.53
C ASP A 222 -13.62 -9.18 -13.75
N LYS A 223 -13.08 -9.70 -14.85
CA LYS A 223 -13.85 -9.93 -16.08
C LYS A 223 -15.01 -10.94 -15.96
N ASN A 224 -15.04 -11.72 -14.87
CA ASN A 224 -16.10 -12.68 -14.57
C ASN A 224 -17.16 -12.11 -13.62
N GLY A 225 -17.02 -10.84 -13.22
CA GLY A 225 -17.95 -10.16 -12.30
C GLY A 225 -17.65 -10.42 -10.81
N ASN A 226 -16.51 -11.02 -10.48
CA ASN A 226 -16.13 -11.31 -9.09
C ASN A 226 -15.35 -10.16 -8.48
N GLY A 227 -15.78 -9.68 -7.32
CA GLY A 227 -15.09 -8.66 -6.55
C GLY A 227 -13.81 -9.20 -5.90
N GLN A 228 -12.77 -8.38 -5.91
CA GLN A 228 -11.44 -8.74 -5.42
C GLN A 228 -10.98 -7.77 -4.32
N CYS A 229 -10.20 -8.29 -3.35
CA CYS A 229 -9.53 -7.48 -2.34
C CYS A 229 -8.06 -7.90 -2.25
N TYR A 230 -7.17 -6.94 -2.44
CA TYR A 230 -5.72 -7.15 -2.48
C TYR A 230 -4.98 -5.86 -2.10
N PRO A 231 -3.68 -5.93 -1.73
CA PRO A 231 -2.94 -4.75 -1.29
C PRO A 231 -2.61 -3.79 -2.43
N CYS A 232 -2.33 -2.54 -2.04
CA CYS A 232 -1.57 -1.64 -2.89
C CYS A 232 -0.08 -2.03 -2.91
N MET A 233 0.60 -1.58 -3.93
CA MET A 233 2.05 -1.61 -4.02
C MET A 233 2.63 -0.35 -3.35
N GLY A 234 3.48 -0.53 -2.36
CA GLY A 234 4.01 0.61 -1.61
C GLY A 234 2.90 1.35 -0.85
N CYS A 235 2.70 2.65 -1.15
CA CYS A 235 1.79 3.48 -0.36
C CYS A 235 0.33 3.45 -0.85
N ARG A 236 0.06 3.53 -2.16
CA ARG A 236 -1.30 3.66 -2.70
C ARG A 236 -1.49 3.21 -4.15
N SER A 237 -0.49 2.64 -4.79
CA SER A 237 -0.58 2.18 -6.18
C SER A 237 -1.26 0.82 -6.24
N PHE A 238 -2.40 0.74 -6.92
CA PHE A 238 -3.13 -0.52 -7.09
C PHE A 238 -2.97 -1.06 -8.51
N LEU A 239 -2.76 -2.36 -8.60
CA LEU A 239 -2.92 -3.10 -9.85
C LEU A 239 -4.40 -3.19 -10.23
N THR A 240 -4.68 -3.36 -11.51
CA THR A 240 -6.01 -3.76 -11.95
C THR A 240 -6.22 -5.25 -11.69
N THR A 241 -7.46 -5.70 -11.68
CA THR A 241 -7.77 -7.13 -11.57
C THR A 241 -7.16 -7.91 -12.73
N TYR A 242 -6.64 -9.09 -12.45
CA TYR A 242 -6.03 -9.95 -13.45
C TYR A 242 -6.32 -11.42 -13.12
N LEU A 243 -6.67 -12.19 -14.12
CA LEU A 243 -6.84 -13.64 -14.02
C LEU A 243 -5.69 -14.33 -14.75
N ASP A 244 -5.07 -15.30 -14.10
CA ASP A 244 -4.01 -16.10 -14.69
C ASP A 244 -4.52 -17.02 -15.82
N GLU A 245 -3.63 -17.82 -16.39
CA GLU A 245 -3.95 -18.78 -17.44
C GLU A 245 -4.97 -19.86 -17.05
N ASN A 246 -5.12 -20.08 -15.73
CA ASN A 246 -6.11 -21.00 -15.16
C ASN A 246 -7.43 -20.31 -14.78
N GLY A 247 -7.57 -19.02 -15.09
CA GLY A 247 -8.72 -18.20 -14.73
C GLY A 247 -8.81 -17.84 -13.24
N LYS A 248 -7.72 -17.98 -12.49
CA LYS A 248 -7.65 -17.62 -11.08
C LYS A 248 -7.15 -16.18 -10.90
N PRO A 249 -7.68 -15.43 -9.91
CA PRO A 249 -7.15 -14.12 -9.56
C PRO A 249 -5.67 -14.20 -9.18
N LYS A 250 -4.87 -13.31 -9.75
CA LYS A 250 -3.45 -13.19 -9.42
C LYS A 250 -3.12 -11.75 -9.02
N TYR A 251 -2.55 -11.59 -7.84
CA TYR A 251 -2.10 -10.31 -7.30
C TYR A 251 -0.59 -10.30 -7.11
N TYR A 252 -0.07 -11.22 -6.31
CA TYR A 252 1.34 -11.32 -5.98
C TYR A 252 2.16 -11.81 -7.19
N GLY A 253 3.38 -11.28 -7.29
CA GLY A 253 4.22 -11.48 -8.47
C GLY A 253 3.91 -10.52 -9.61
N ARG A 254 3.09 -9.49 -9.38
CA ARG A 254 2.76 -8.45 -10.35
C ARG A 254 3.36 -7.10 -9.95
N PHE A 255 3.47 -6.18 -10.90
CA PHE A 255 4.20 -4.93 -10.70
C PHE A 255 3.63 -3.78 -11.53
N ASN A 256 4.09 -2.56 -11.20
CA ASN A 256 3.84 -1.34 -11.97
C ASN A 256 5.09 -0.94 -12.74
N GLN A 257 4.96 -0.66 -14.03
CA GLN A 257 6.08 -0.32 -14.92
C GLN A 257 6.61 1.10 -14.66
N GLY A 258 5.74 2.04 -14.27
CA GLY A 258 6.12 3.42 -14.04
C GLY A 258 4.93 4.37 -13.97
N VAL A 259 5.21 5.60 -13.58
CA VAL A 259 4.22 6.67 -13.40
C VAL A 259 4.66 7.93 -14.11
N VAL A 260 3.73 8.63 -14.74
CA VAL A 260 3.88 10.01 -15.21
C VAL A 260 2.66 10.80 -14.74
N THR A 261 2.88 11.95 -14.11
CA THR A 261 1.81 12.74 -13.48
C THR A 261 1.50 14.00 -14.29
N ILE A 262 0.23 14.18 -14.66
CA ILE A 262 -0.26 15.43 -15.26
C ILE A 262 -0.57 16.46 -14.17
N ASN A 263 -0.16 17.70 -14.41
CA ASN A 263 -0.50 18.84 -13.57
C ASN A 263 -1.80 19.48 -14.09
N LEU A 264 -2.92 19.19 -13.45
CA LEU A 264 -4.23 19.73 -13.85
C LEU A 264 -4.33 21.25 -13.69
N VAL A 265 -3.58 21.82 -12.74
CA VAL A 265 -3.54 23.28 -12.53
C VAL A 265 -2.87 23.99 -13.71
N ASP A 266 -1.82 23.40 -14.27
CA ASP A 266 -1.19 23.93 -15.50
C ASP A 266 -2.14 23.92 -16.68
N VAL A 267 -2.91 22.84 -16.86
CA VAL A 267 -3.96 22.76 -17.89
C VAL A 267 -4.98 23.89 -17.73
N ALA A 268 -5.51 24.04 -16.52
CA ALA A 268 -6.50 25.06 -16.21
C ALA A 268 -5.96 26.49 -16.44
N CYS A 269 -4.82 26.84 -15.86
CA CYS A 269 -4.23 28.17 -15.99
C CYS A 269 -3.87 28.50 -17.45
N SER A 270 -3.41 27.53 -18.22
CA SER A 270 -3.07 27.71 -19.65
C SER A 270 -4.30 27.99 -20.52
N SER A 271 -5.48 27.62 -20.08
CA SER A 271 -6.73 27.87 -20.81
C SER A 271 -7.25 29.32 -20.65
N TYR A 272 -6.77 30.06 -19.63
CA TYR A 272 -7.29 31.37 -19.27
C TYR A 272 -8.81 31.37 -19.03
N LYS A 273 -9.35 30.33 -18.42
CA LYS A 273 -10.78 30.07 -18.12
C LYS A 273 -11.67 29.85 -19.36
N ASP A 274 -11.08 29.68 -20.52
CA ASP A 274 -11.79 29.28 -21.73
C ASP A 274 -11.99 27.77 -21.74
N MET A 275 -13.23 27.31 -21.73
CA MET A 275 -13.55 25.88 -21.58
C MET A 275 -13.13 25.06 -22.81
N ASP A 276 -13.31 25.57 -24.03
CA ASP A 276 -12.91 24.86 -25.25
C ASP A 276 -11.39 24.74 -25.33
N LYS A 277 -10.69 25.80 -24.95
CA LYS A 277 -9.25 25.79 -24.79
C LYS A 277 -8.78 24.81 -23.71
N PHE A 278 -9.49 24.73 -22.60
CA PHE A 278 -9.16 23.80 -21.51
C PHE A 278 -9.10 22.36 -22.03
N TRP A 279 -10.14 21.88 -22.67
CA TRP A 279 -10.19 20.51 -23.18
C TRP A 279 -9.12 20.25 -24.26
N LYS A 280 -8.91 21.20 -25.16
CA LYS A 280 -7.85 21.10 -26.17
C LYS A 280 -6.46 20.97 -25.54
N ILE A 281 -6.12 21.84 -24.59
CA ILE A 281 -4.84 21.81 -23.89
C ILE A 281 -4.72 20.53 -23.07
N PHE A 282 -5.82 20.08 -22.47
CA PHE A 282 -5.85 18.83 -21.71
C PHE A 282 -5.44 17.64 -22.60
N ASP A 283 -6.03 17.52 -23.77
CA ASP A 283 -5.65 16.46 -24.74
C ASP A 283 -4.20 16.55 -25.18
N GLU A 284 -3.69 17.76 -25.42
CA GLU A 284 -2.27 17.97 -25.74
C GLU A 284 -1.35 17.50 -24.61
N ARG A 285 -1.68 17.79 -23.37
CA ARG A 285 -0.91 17.34 -22.20
C ARG A 285 -1.05 15.84 -21.95
N LEU A 286 -2.21 15.26 -22.18
CA LEU A 286 -2.41 13.81 -22.12
C LEU A 286 -1.57 13.08 -23.14
N GLU A 287 -1.45 13.58 -24.37
CA GLU A 287 -0.58 12.97 -25.38
C GLU A 287 0.91 13.04 -24.97
N LEU A 288 1.35 14.12 -24.32
CA LEU A 288 2.71 14.19 -23.77
C LEU A 288 2.92 13.15 -22.65
N CYS A 289 1.93 12.97 -21.78
CA CYS A 289 1.98 11.94 -20.75
C CYS A 289 2.03 10.54 -21.36
N ARG A 290 1.20 10.27 -22.38
CA ARG A 290 1.21 9.00 -23.11
C ARG A 290 2.59 8.69 -23.68
N ARG A 291 3.19 9.65 -24.38
CA ARG A 291 4.53 9.49 -24.96
C ARG A 291 5.59 9.20 -23.90
N ALA A 292 5.53 9.89 -22.75
CA ALA A 292 6.44 9.66 -21.65
C ALA A 292 6.24 8.28 -21.00
N LEU A 293 5.00 7.83 -20.84
CA LEU A 293 4.69 6.49 -20.34
C LEU A 293 5.14 5.39 -21.32
N MET A 294 4.90 5.59 -22.62
CA MET A 294 5.39 4.68 -23.65
C MET A 294 6.91 4.57 -23.65
N LEU A 295 7.63 5.67 -23.44
CA LEU A 295 9.09 5.64 -23.32
C LEU A 295 9.54 4.81 -22.10
N ARG A 296 8.81 4.87 -20.98
CA ARG A 296 9.09 4.01 -19.80
C ARG A 296 8.88 2.53 -20.15
N HIS A 297 7.78 2.21 -20.80
CA HIS A 297 7.45 0.86 -21.26
C HIS A 297 8.53 0.32 -22.21
N GLU A 298 8.90 1.07 -23.24
CA GLU A 298 9.92 0.67 -24.21
C GLU A 298 11.30 0.44 -23.58
N ARG A 299 11.62 1.15 -22.49
CA ARG A 299 12.88 0.93 -21.73
C ARG A 299 12.89 -0.36 -20.93
N LEU A 300 11.73 -0.92 -20.57
CA LEU A 300 11.62 -2.22 -19.91
C LEU A 300 11.62 -3.37 -20.92
N LYS A 301 11.14 -3.12 -22.11
CA LYS A 301 11.05 -4.09 -23.19
C LYS A 301 12.43 -4.60 -23.59
N GLY A 302 12.53 -5.91 -23.82
CA GLY A 302 13.81 -6.56 -24.13
C GLY A 302 14.73 -6.77 -22.91
N THR A 303 14.30 -6.43 -21.69
CA THR A 303 15.12 -6.65 -20.48
C THR A 303 15.26 -8.14 -20.21
N PRO A 304 16.51 -8.68 -20.17
CA PRO A 304 16.72 -10.08 -19.81
C PRO A 304 16.42 -10.33 -18.33
N SER A 305 15.92 -11.52 -18.02
CA SER A 305 15.67 -11.95 -16.64
C SER A 305 16.93 -11.93 -15.76
N ASP A 306 18.11 -12.00 -16.36
CA ASP A 306 19.41 -11.94 -15.68
C ASP A 306 19.74 -10.59 -15.04
N VAL A 307 19.05 -9.52 -15.41
CA VAL A 307 19.28 -8.17 -14.85
C VAL A 307 18.96 -8.11 -13.35
N ALA A 308 17.92 -8.85 -12.92
CA ALA A 308 17.53 -8.96 -11.53
C ALA A 308 16.95 -10.36 -11.26
N PRO A 309 17.80 -11.37 -11.09
CA PRO A 309 17.36 -12.77 -10.94
C PRO A 309 16.35 -13.00 -9.82
N ILE A 310 16.48 -12.30 -8.69
CA ILE A 310 15.53 -12.43 -7.58
C ILE A 310 14.11 -12.06 -8.00
N LEU A 311 13.96 -11.06 -8.86
CA LEU A 311 12.66 -10.63 -9.37
C LEU A 311 12.11 -11.58 -10.43
N TRP A 312 12.93 -11.91 -11.42
CA TRP A 312 12.44 -12.48 -12.67
C TRP A 312 12.63 -13.98 -12.79
N GLN A 313 13.62 -14.57 -12.07
CA GLN A 313 13.95 -15.99 -12.13
C GLN A 313 13.62 -16.74 -10.83
N ASN A 314 13.68 -16.08 -9.68
CA ASN A 314 13.68 -16.73 -8.37
C ASN A 314 12.40 -16.48 -7.53
N GLY A 315 11.31 -16.11 -8.19
CA GLY A 315 9.96 -16.21 -7.64
C GLY A 315 9.37 -14.93 -7.05
N ALA A 316 10.15 -13.85 -6.86
CA ALA A 316 9.58 -12.62 -6.32
C ALA A 316 8.47 -12.05 -7.23
N LEU A 317 8.68 -12.03 -8.54
CA LEU A 317 7.70 -11.60 -9.55
C LEU A 317 7.42 -12.68 -10.59
N ALA A 318 8.41 -13.49 -10.96
CA ALA A 318 8.26 -14.53 -11.97
C ALA A 318 9.30 -15.65 -11.77
N ARG A 319 9.16 -16.70 -12.59
CA ARG A 319 10.14 -17.79 -12.73
C ARG A 319 10.50 -17.98 -14.21
N LEU A 320 11.04 -16.91 -14.80
CA LEU A 320 11.55 -16.95 -16.16
C LEU A 320 12.85 -17.75 -16.23
N LYS A 321 13.12 -18.32 -17.39
CA LYS A 321 14.40 -18.97 -17.67
C LYS A 321 15.51 -17.92 -17.79
N LYS A 322 16.74 -18.32 -17.52
CA LYS A 322 17.92 -17.48 -17.75
C LYS A 322 17.97 -17.01 -19.22
N GLY A 323 18.20 -15.71 -19.40
CA GLY A 323 18.22 -15.08 -20.74
C GLY A 323 16.83 -14.81 -21.35
N GLU A 324 15.74 -15.28 -20.78
CA GLU A 324 14.39 -14.96 -21.23
C GLU A 324 14.08 -13.50 -20.92
N THR A 325 13.42 -12.79 -21.85
CA THR A 325 13.02 -11.40 -21.62
C THR A 325 11.73 -11.31 -20.81
N ILE A 326 11.55 -10.17 -20.11
CA ILE A 326 10.34 -9.90 -19.31
C ILE A 326 9.15 -9.44 -20.16
N ASP A 327 9.28 -9.39 -21.47
CA ASP A 327 8.30 -8.76 -22.38
C ASP A 327 6.87 -9.27 -22.20
N LYS A 328 6.70 -10.59 -22.02
CA LYS A 328 5.36 -11.17 -21.78
C LYS A 328 4.67 -10.66 -20.50
N LEU A 329 5.42 -10.09 -19.56
CA LEU A 329 4.90 -9.52 -18.30
C LEU A 329 4.51 -8.05 -18.45
N LEU A 330 4.79 -7.42 -19.59
CA LEU A 330 4.52 -6.00 -19.84
C LEU A 330 3.15 -5.74 -20.49
N PHE A 331 2.46 -6.78 -20.95
CA PHE A 331 1.21 -6.70 -21.72
C PHE A 331 0.09 -7.49 -21.04
N GLY A 332 -1.14 -7.31 -21.57
CA GLY A 332 -2.30 -8.12 -21.21
C GLY A 332 -2.80 -7.93 -19.78
N GLY A 333 -2.37 -6.89 -19.07
CA GLY A 333 -2.79 -6.61 -17.69
C GLY A 333 -1.97 -7.32 -16.63
N TYR A 334 -0.93 -8.08 -16.97
CA TYR A 334 -0.04 -8.68 -15.95
C TYR A 334 0.63 -7.60 -15.11
N SER A 335 1.12 -6.54 -15.72
CA SER A 335 1.60 -5.34 -15.05
C SER A 335 0.80 -4.12 -15.52
N THR A 336 0.85 -3.06 -14.71
CA THR A 336 0.18 -1.78 -15.01
C THR A 336 1.21 -0.71 -15.34
N ILE A 337 0.75 0.36 -16.00
CA ILE A 337 1.49 1.61 -16.11
C ILE A 337 0.53 2.75 -15.77
N SER A 338 1.00 3.74 -15.00
CA SER A 338 0.08 4.67 -14.33
C SER A 338 0.15 6.08 -14.91
N LEU A 339 -1.01 6.57 -15.34
CA LEU A 339 -1.23 8.00 -15.52
C LEU A 339 -1.58 8.62 -14.16
N GLY A 340 -0.67 9.39 -13.59
CA GLY A 340 -0.92 10.14 -12.37
C GLY A 340 -1.57 11.49 -12.64
N TYR A 341 -2.23 12.05 -11.65
CA TYR A 341 -2.80 13.41 -11.72
C TYR A 341 -2.66 14.13 -10.38
N ALA A 342 -2.65 15.46 -10.44
CA ALA A 342 -2.50 16.33 -9.28
C ALA A 342 -3.23 17.66 -9.47
N GLY A 343 -3.69 18.24 -8.37
CA GLY A 343 -4.25 19.59 -8.34
C GLY A 343 -5.66 19.68 -8.88
N LEU A 344 -6.50 18.66 -8.69
CA LEU A 344 -7.91 18.71 -9.12
C LEU A 344 -8.66 19.85 -8.44
N CYS A 345 -8.43 20.07 -7.14
CA CYS A 345 -9.05 21.14 -6.37
C CYS A 345 -8.78 22.53 -6.98
N GLU A 346 -7.50 22.85 -7.20
CA GLU A 346 -7.07 24.13 -7.77
C GLU A 346 -7.51 24.28 -9.23
N CYS A 347 -7.51 23.20 -10.00
CA CYS A 347 -8.00 23.18 -11.38
C CYS A 347 -9.47 23.59 -11.43
N VAL A 348 -10.33 22.95 -10.63
CA VAL A 348 -11.75 23.24 -10.57
C VAL A 348 -11.99 24.67 -10.06
N ARG A 349 -11.26 25.10 -9.03
CA ARG A 349 -11.36 26.46 -8.49
C ARG A 349 -11.01 27.51 -9.52
N TYR A 350 -9.95 27.30 -10.30
CA TYR A 350 -9.58 28.24 -11.36
C TYR A 350 -10.65 28.35 -12.45
N MET A 351 -11.18 27.21 -12.90
CA MET A 351 -12.14 27.18 -13.99
C MET A 351 -13.53 27.64 -13.58
N THR A 352 -13.99 27.32 -12.38
CA THR A 352 -15.38 27.57 -11.93
C THR A 352 -15.51 28.68 -10.89
N GLY A 353 -14.42 29.12 -10.28
CA GLY A 353 -14.40 30.04 -9.15
C GLY A 353 -14.80 29.42 -7.81
N LYS A 354 -15.05 28.10 -7.76
CA LYS A 354 -15.52 27.38 -6.58
C LYS A 354 -14.66 26.14 -6.30
N SER A 355 -14.69 25.68 -5.05
CA SER A 355 -14.10 24.39 -4.71
C SER A 355 -14.84 23.23 -5.42
N HIS A 356 -14.14 22.14 -5.68
CA HIS A 356 -14.76 20.93 -6.23
C HIS A 356 -15.75 20.26 -5.25
N THR A 357 -15.79 20.69 -3.99
CA THR A 357 -16.80 20.27 -2.99
C THR A 357 -18.14 21.00 -3.17
N ASP A 358 -18.15 22.15 -3.86
CA ASP A 358 -19.41 22.85 -4.16
C ASP A 358 -20.25 22.02 -5.13
N PRO A 359 -21.53 21.75 -4.81
CA PRO A 359 -22.40 20.92 -5.66
C PRO A 359 -22.51 21.38 -7.11
N SER A 360 -22.31 22.68 -7.39
CA SER A 360 -22.32 23.23 -8.75
C SER A 360 -20.99 22.99 -9.50
N ALA A 361 -19.89 22.75 -8.80
CA ALA A 361 -18.55 22.52 -9.37
C ALA A 361 -18.15 21.03 -9.39
N THR A 362 -18.72 20.21 -8.53
CA THR A 362 -18.45 18.76 -8.47
C THR A 362 -18.64 18.05 -9.82
N PRO A 363 -19.68 18.33 -10.63
CA PRO A 363 -19.84 17.72 -11.94
C PRO A 363 -18.66 17.95 -12.88
N PHE A 364 -18.07 19.15 -12.89
CA PHE A 364 -16.86 19.43 -13.68
C PHE A 364 -15.66 18.63 -13.19
N ALA A 365 -15.48 18.50 -11.88
CA ALA A 365 -14.42 17.65 -11.31
C ALA A 365 -14.57 16.20 -11.76
N LEU A 366 -15.77 15.65 -11.74
CA LEU A 366 -16.05 14.28 -12.20
C LEU A 366 -15.84 14.12 -13.71
N GLU A 367 -16.18 15.12 -14.51
CA GLU A 367 -15.93 15.12 -15.94
C GLU A 367 -14.42 15.11 -16.25
N VAL A 368 -13.61 15.89 -15.53
CA VAL A 368 -12.15 15.85 -15.63
C VAL A 368 -11.60 14.45 -15.31
N MET A 369 -12.10 13.82 -14.25
CA MET A 369 -11.70 12.47 -13.87
C MET A 369 -12.11 11.41 -14.91
N GLN A 370 -13.31 11.55 -15.47
CA GLN A 370 -13.79 10.64 -16.51
C GLN A 370 -12.94 10.78 -17.78
N HIS A 371 -12.60 12.00 -18.19
CA HIS A 371 -11.73 12.26 -19.35
C HIS A 371 -10.34 11.60 -19.20
N LEU A 372 -9.76 11.62 -17.99
CA LEU A 372 -8.53 10.91 -17.69
C LEU A 372 -8.67 9.38 -17.83
N ASN A 373 -9.79 8.83 -17.33
CA ASN A 373 -10.07 7.40 -17.46
C ASN A 373 -10.31 6.98 -18.91
N ASP A 374 -11.03 7.80 -19.68
CA ASP A 374 -11.29 7.53 -21.11
C ASP A 374 -9.98 7.50 -21.91
N ALA A 375 -9.04 8.40 -21.61
CA ALA A 375 -7.70 8.37 -22.20
C ALA A 375 -6.96 7.06 -21.87
N CYS A 376 -6.96 6.62 -20.62
CA CYS A 376 -6.36 5.34 -20.21
C CYS A 376 -7.02 4.16 -20.93
N ALA A 377 -8.35 4.13 -21.02
CA ALA A 377 -9.09 3.07 -21.71
C ALA A 377 -8.75 3.01 -23.21
N LYS A 378 -8.68 4.15 -23.87
CA LYS A 378 -8.27 4.27 -25.27
C LYS A 378 -6.85 3.72 -25.49
N TRP A 379 -5.89 4.16 -24.69
CA TRP A 379 -4.50 3.71 -24.82
C TRP A 379 -4.35 2.22 -24.56
N ARG A 380 -5.10 1.66 -23.62
CA ARG A 380 -5.15 0.22 -23.33
C ARG A 380 -5.67 -0.56 -24.53
N ALA A 381 -6.76 -0.10 -25.14
CA ALA A 381 -7.32 -0.75 -26.33
C ALA A 381 -6.37 -0.74 -27.53
N GLU A 382 -5.62 0.36 -27.72
CA GLU A 382 -4.66 0.51 -28.81
C GLU A 382 -3.37 -0.31 -28.66
N THR A 383 -2.92 -0.55 -27.41
CA THR A 383 -1.56 -1.06 -27.13
C THR A 383 -1.52 -2.40 -26.41
N ASN A 384 -2.64 -2.86 -25.83
CA ASN A 384 -2.68 -3.98 -24.89
C ASN A 384 -1.76 -3.81 -23.66
N ILE A 385 -1.41 -2.55 -23.32
CA ILE A 385 -0.71 -2.17 -22.10
C ILE A 385 -1.73 -1.65 -21.12
N ASP A 386 -1.66 -2.07 -19.85
CA ASP A 386 -2.68 -1.74 -18.87
C ASP A 386 -2.44 -0.35 -18.23
N PHE A 387 -2.82 0.69 -18.97
CA PHE A 387 -2.85 2.06 -18.45
C PHE A 387 -3.94 2.21 -17.40
N SER A 388 -3.60 2.83 -16.27
CA SER A 388 -4.51 3.00 -15.14
C SER A 388 -4.34 4.38 -14.51
N LEU A 389 -5.46 5.03 -14.17
CA LEU A 389 -5.45 6.34 -13.54
C LEU A 389 -5.07 6.23 -12.05
N TYR A 390 -4.12 7.03 -11.64
CA TYR A 390 -3.48 6.97 -10.33
C TYR A 390 -3.48 8.32 -9.61
N GLY A 391 -4.03 8.36 -8.41
CA GLY A 391 -3.91 9.49 -7.48
C GLY A 391 -2.50 9.58 -6.94
N THR A 392 -1.60 10.21 -7.67
CA THR A 392 -0.16 10.21 -7.40
C THR A 392 0.19 10.87 -6.06
N PRO A 393 1.02 10.26 -5.21
CA PRO A 393 1.69 10.99 -4.13
C PRO A 393 2.68 11.98 -4.74
N LEU A 394 2.56 13.25 -4.38
CA LEU A 394 3.36 14.30 -5.02
C LEU A 394 4.73 14.48 -4.37
N GLU A 395 4.83 14.27 -3.06
CA GLU A 395 6.07 14.51 -2.30
C GLU A 395 6.71 15.85 -2.68
N SER A 396 8.02 15.87 -2.98
CA SER A 396 8.71 17.09 -3.43
C SER A 396 8.19 17.66 -4.77
N THR A 397 7.47 16.86 -5.56
CA THR A 397 6.88 17.29 -6.83
C THR A 397 5.80 18.36 -6.65
N THR A 398 5.08 18.34 -5.53
CA THR A 398 4.09 19.38 -5.22
C THR A 398 4.72 20.77 -5.19
N TYR A 399 5.85 20.91 -4.50
CA TYR A 399 6.61 22.17 -4.45
C TYR A 399 7.12 22.58 -5.85
N LYS A 400 7.70 21.63 -6.58
CA LYS A 400 8.18 21.87 -7.94
C LYS A 400 7.06 22.36 -8.86
N PHE A 401 5.90 21.74 -8.81
CA PHE A 401 4.74 22.14 -9.59
C PHE A 401 4.28 23.55 -9.20
N ALA A 402 4.15 23.82 -7.91
CA ALA A 402 3.75 25.15 -7.44
C ALA A 402 4.71 26.26 -7.90
N ARG A 403 6.01 26.03 -7.79
CA ARG A 403 7.02 27.01 -8.24
C ARG A 403 7.00 27.21 -9.75
N CYS A 404 6.78 26.17 -10.53
CA CYS A 404 6.64 26.28 -12.00
C CYS A 404 5.37 27.08 -12.37
N LEU A 405 4.27 26.83 -11.68
CA LEU A 405 3.00 27.56 -11.89
C LEU A 405 3.16 29.05 -11.57
N GLN A 406 3.77 29.40 -10.43
CA GLN A 406 4.03 30.79 -10.04
C GLN A 406 4.92 31.50 -11.06
N LYS A 407 5.94 30.82 -11.58
CA LYS A 407 6.82 31.39 -12.61
C LYS A 407 6.11 31.66 -13.92
N ARG A 408 5.16 30.79 -14.31
CA ARG A 408 4.44 30.89 -15.59
C ARG A 408 3.22 31.81 -15.55
N PHE A 409 2.47 31.81 -14.47
CA PHE A 409 1.16 32.44 -14.37
C PHE A 409 1.06 33.49 -13.28
N GLY A 410 2.14 33.68 -12.49
CA GLY A 410 2.09 34.56 -11.32
C GLY A 410 1.34 33.96 -10.14
N VAL A 411 1.09 34.78 -9.14
CA VAL A 411 0.33 34.39 -7.94
C VAL A 411 -1.16 34.62 -8.20
N ILE A 412 -1.94 33.54 -8.16
CA ILE A 412 -3.40 33.53 -8.31
C ILE A 412 -3.98 33.02 -7.01
N GLU A 413 -4.80 33.86 -6.33
CA GLU A 413 -5.39 33.55 -5.04
C GLU A 413 -6.19 32.24 -5.07
N GLY A 414 -5.91 31.35 -4.12
CA GLY A 414 -6.53 30.04 -3.98
C GLY A 414 -6.13 29.02 -5.05
N VAL A 415 -5.18 29.33 -5.94
CA VAL A 415 -4.75 28.46 -7.05
C VAL A 415 -3.22 28.29 -7.06
N THR A 416 -2.45 29.38 -7.14
CA THR A 416 -0.98 29.35 -7.21
C THR A 416 -0.30 30.15 -6.11
N ASP A 417 -1.04 30.61 -5.13
CA ASP A 417 -0.58 31.47 -4.03
C ASP A 417 0.21 30.72 -2.94
N ARG A 418 0.37 29.41 -3.08
CA ARG A 418 1.07 28.56 -2.11
C ARG A 418 2.28 27.89 -2.72
N ASN A 419 3.14 27.36 -1.85
CA ASN A 419 4.33 26.60 -2.25
C ASN A 419 4.03 25.12 -2.55
N TYR A 420 2.76 24.77 -2.71
CA TYR A 420 2.30 23.42 -3.04
C TYR A 420 1.01 23.48 -3.87
N ILE A 421 0.66 22.37 -4.50
CA ILE A 421 -0.66 22.07 -5.03
C ILE A 421 -1.23 20.87 -4.33
N THR A 422 -2.56 20.75 -4.28
CA THR A 422 -3.22 19.63 -3.60
C THR A 422 -2.96 18.33 -4.32
N ASN A 423 -2.68 17.27 -3.55
CA ASN A 423 -2.53 15.92 -4.08
C ASN A 423 -3.82 15.47 -4.78
N SER A 424 -3.67 14.84 -5.92
CA SER A 424 -4.73 14.14 -6.65
C SER A 424 -6.10 14.85 -6.55
N TYR A 425 -7.09 14.20 -5.94
CA TYR A 425 -8.47 14.66 -5.78
C TYR A 425 -8.78 15.25 -4.39
N HIS A 426 -7.82 15.30 -3.48
CA HIS A 426 -8.09 15.63 -2.08
C HIS A 426 -8.77 17.00 -1.92
N ILE A 427 -9.66 17.05 -0.93
CA ILE A 427 -10.25 18.32 -0.47
C ILE A 427 -9.14 19.17 0.12
N HIS A 428 -9.15 20.45 -0.22
CA HIS A 428 -8.13 21.38 0.29
C HIS A 428 -8.20 21.48 1.82
N VAL A 429 -7.05 21.44 2.47
CA VAL A 429 -6.89 21.39 3.93
C VAL A 429 -7.52 22.56 4.69
N THR A 430 -7.76 23.69 4.02
CA THR A 430 -8.43 24.85 4.62
C THR A 430 -9.96 24.77 4.59
N GLU A 431 -10.53 23.77 3.92
CA GLU A 431 -11.98 23.60 3.91
C GLU A 431 -12.45 23.04 5.25
N ASN A 432 -13.52 23.66 5.79
CA ASN A 432 -14.13 23.19 7.01
C ASN A 432 -15.10 22.05 6.70
N ILE A 433 -14.60 20.84 6.75
CA ILE A 433 -15.37 19.61 6.52
C ILE A 433 -14.99 18.60 7.60
N ASP A 434 -15.96 17.86 8.12
CA ASP A 434 -15.68 16.82 9.08
C ASP A 434 -15.11 15.53 8.41
N ALA A 435 -14.59 14.62 9.22
CA ALA A 435 -13.93 13.42 8.72
C ALA A 435 -14.88 12.49 7.94
N PHE A 436 -16.12 12.37 8.38
CA PHE A 436 -17.12 11.49 7.75
C PHE A 436 -17.56 12.02 6.40
N ASP A 437 -17.90 13.30 6.33
CA ASP A 437 -18.30 13.97 5.09
C ASP A 437 -17.14 14.00 4.09
N LYS A 438 -15.91 14.24 4.57
CA LYS A 438 -14.71 14.20 3.73
C LYS A 438 -14.52 12.83 3.08
N LEU A 439 -14.55 11.75 3.87
CA LEU A 439 -14.38 10.39 3.36
C LEU A 439 -15.50 10.02 2.38
N THR A 440 -16.74 10.39 2.70
CA THR A 440 -17.89 10.14 1.81
C THR A 440 -17.75 10.89 0.49
N PHE A 441 -17.36 12.17 0.53
CA PHE A 441 -17.15 12.97 -0.68
C PHE A 441 -16.00 12.42 -1.53
N GLU A 442 -14.87 12.10 -0.93
CA GLU A 442 -13.67 11.62 -1.63
C GLU A 442 -13.84 10.20 -2.20
N SER A 443 -14.78 9.40 -1.68
CA SER A 443 -15.02 8.02 -2.13
C SER A 443 -15.32 7.91 -3.63
N GLN A 444 -16.05 8.86 -4.20
CA GLN A 444 -16.38 8.90 -5.61
C GLN A 444 -15.14 9.10 -6.51
N PHE A 445 -14.14 9.81 -6.01
CA PHE A 445 -12.87 10.01 -6.73
C PHE A 445 -11.94 8.80 -6.61
N GLN A 446 -11.98 8.07 -5.50
CA GLN A 446 -11.29 6.78 -5.39
C GLN A 446 -11.86 5.78 -6.39
N ALA A 447 -13.18 5.73 -6.57
CA ALA A 447 -13.83 4.90 -7.58
C ALA A 447 -13.35 5.21 -9.00
N LEU A 448 -13.01 6.46 -9.28
CA LEU A 448 -12.48 6.94 -10.56
C LEU A 448 -10.95 6.89 -10.66
N SER A 449 -10.26 6.34 -9.66
CA SER A 449 -8.80 6.20 -9.62
C SER A 449 -8.40 4.72 -9.45
N PRO A 450 -8.68 3.86 -10.47
CA PRO A 450 -8.46 2.42 -10.35
C PRO A 450 -6.98 2.03 -10.20
N GLY A 451 -6.06 2.87 -10.64
CA GLY A 451 -4.62 2.67 -10.49
C GLY A 451 -4.07 3.01 -9.11
N GLY A 452 -4.92 3.51 -8.23
CA GLY A 452 -4.59 3.74 -6.84
C GLY A 452 -5.00 5.11 -6.33
N ALA A 453 -5.37 5.12 -5.06
CA ALA A 453 -5.76 6.30 -4.31
C ALA A 453 -5.76 5.98 -2.81
N ILE A 454 -5.65 7.01 -2.00
CA ILE A 454 -5.85 6.96 -0.54
C ILE A 454 -6.46 8.27 -0.09
N SER A 455 -7.32 8.24 0.91
CA SER A 455 -7.83 9.44 1.56
C SER A 455 -7.29 9.58 2.98
N TYR A 456 -7.05 10.81 3.38
CA TYR A 456 -6.53 11.13 4.71
C TYR A 456 -7.58 11.91 5.50
N VAL A 457 -7.78 11.52 6.75
CA VAL A 457 -8.54 12.33 7.69
C VAL A 457 -7.67 12.70 8.89
N GLU A 458 -7.74 13.97 9.28
CA GLU A 458 -7.11 14.45 10.47
C GLU A 458 -8.11 14.44 11.61
N VAL A 459 -7.74 13.74 12.68
CA VAL A 459 -8.54 13.60 13.87
C VAL A 459 -7.80 14.19 15.08
N PRO A 460 -8.50 14.64 16.14
CA PRO A 460 -7.85 15.02 17.38
C PRO A 460 -7.15 13.81 18.00
N ASN A 461 -6.36 14.04 19.06
CA ASN A 461 -5.77 12.94 19.83
C ASN A 461 -6.88 12.05 20.40
N MET A 462 -6.94 10.81 19.93
CA MET A 462 -7.97 9.83 20.29
C MET A 462 -7.48 8.72 21.24
N GLN A 463 -6.31 8.87 21.87
CA GLN A 463 -5.76 7.83 22.76
C GLN A 463 -6.71 7.43 23.89
N ASN A 464 -7.53 8.36 24.35
CA ASN A 464 -8.54 8.13 25.39
C ASN A 464 -9.97 7.95 24.85
N ASN A 465 -10.15 7.87 23.54
CA ASN A 465 -11.46 7.73 22.90
C ASN A 465 -11.37 6.74 21.71
N ILE A 466 -11.19 5.48 22.03
CA ILE A 466 -11.07 4.41 21.03
C ILE A 466 -12.40 4.21 20.28
N GLU A 467 -13.54 4.46 20.92
CA GLU A 467 -14.86 4.36 20.30
C GLU A 467 -14.99 5.33 19.10
N ALA A 468 -14.42 6.53 19.21
CA ALA A 468 -14.40 7.45 18.08
C ALA A 468 -13.54 6.94 16.91
N VAL A 469 -12.41 6.27 17.18
CA VAL A 469 -11.60 5.62 16.14
C VAL A 469 -12.39 4.50 15.47
N LEU A 470 -13.04 3.65 16.26
CA LEU A 470 -13.89 2.56 15.76
C LEU A 470 -15.06 3.09 14.91
N ALA A 471 -15.66 4.22 15.28
CA ALA A 471 -16.71 4.86 14.48
C ALA A 471 -16.20 5.32 13.11
N VAL A 472 -14.99 5.90 13.05
CA VAL A 472 -14.36 6.26 11.78
C VAL A 472 -14.02 5.01 10.96
N MET A 473 -13.52 3.95 11.58
CA MET A 473 -13.23 2.68 10.92
C MET A 473 -14.49 2.05 10.33
N GLN A 474 -15.62 2.07 11.06
CA GLN A 474 -16.92 1.61 10.55
C GLN A 474 -17.34 2.43 9.34
N HIS A 475 -17.18 3.75 9.39
CA HIS A 475 -17.50 4.64 8.28
C HIS A 475 -16.63 4.34 7.04
N ILE A 476 -15.33 4.07 7.24
CA ILE A 476 -14.43 3.63 6.17
C ILE A 476 -14.96 2.34 5.54
N TYR A 477 -15.27 1.35 6.36
CA TYR A 477 -15.79 0.05 5.88
C TYR A 477 -17.03 0.22 4.99
N ASP A 478 -17.93 1.12 5.37
CA ASP A 478 -19.19 1.30 4.66
C ASP A 478 -19.10 2.23 3.44
N ASN A 479 -18.16 3.15 3.38
CA ASN A 479 -18.22 4.26 2.42
C ASN A 479 -17.01 4.43 1.51
N ILE A 480 -15.79 4.03 1.93
CA ILE A 480 -14.58 4.32 1.16
C ILE A 480 -13.63 3.13 1.13
N MET A 481 -12.93 2.95 0.01
CA MET A 481 -12.06 1.79 -0.20
C MET A 481 -10.81 1.82 0.67
N TYR A 482 -10.11 2.98 0.75
CA TYR A 482 -8.82 3.08 1.41
C TYR A 482 -8.62 4.44 2.08
N ALA A 483 -8.35 4.42 3.38
CA ALA A 483 -8.15 5.63 4.16
C ALA A 483 -7.12 5.47 5.28
N GLU A 484 -6.50 6.59 5.65
CA GLU A 484 -5.54 6.74 6.73
C GLU A 484 -6.04 7.78 7.73
N LEU A 485 -5.87 7.49 9.03
CA LEU A 485 -6.17 8.42 10.11
C LEU A 485 -4.88 9.05 10.62
N ASN A 486 -4.84 10.37 10.65
CA ASN A 486 -3.73 11.18 11.16
C ASN A 486 -4.18 12.13 12.26
N THR A 487 -3.25 12.67 13.03
CA THR A 487 -3.52 13.74 13.99
C THR A 487 -3.02 15.08 13.45
N LYS A 488 -3.68 16.17 13.89
CA LYS A 488 -3.26 17.56 13.53
C LYS A 488 -1.96 18.00 14.19
N SER A 489 -1.46 17.23 15.15
CA SER A 489 -0.27 17.60 15.93
C SER A 489 0.66 16.42 16.10
N ASP A 490 1.95 16.70 16.05
CA ASP A 490 3.01 15.76 16.39
C ASP A 490 3.59 16.10 17.77
N TYR A 491 3.87 15.06 18.55
CA TYR A 491 4.59 15.20 19.81
C TYR A 491 6.06 14.86 19.60
N CYS A 492 6.90 15.85 19.78
CA CYS A 492 8.35 15.62 19.73
C CYS A 492 8.81 14.94 21.02
N GLN A 493 9.17 13.67 20.93
CA GLN A 493 9.62 12.89 22.09
C GLN A 493 10.97 13.34 22.64
N THR A 494 11.78 14.03 21.83
CA THR A 494 13.10 14.52 22.25
C THR A 494 13.02 15.77 23.11
N VAL A 495 12.09 16.67 22.81
CA VAL A 495 11.94 17.96 23.52
C VAL A 495 10.63 18.04 24.32
N SER A 496 9.85 16.97 24.36
CA SER A 496 8.56 16.90 25.05
C SER A 496 7.62 18.06 24.70
N TYR A 497 7.58 18.43 23.44
CA TYR A 497 6.80 19.54 22.94
C TYR A 497 5.88 19.10 21.80
N THR A 498 4.67 19.63 21.78
CA THR A 498 3.69 19.36 20.73
C THR A 498 3.83 20.39 19.62
N HIS A 499 4.08 19.92 18.39
CA HIS A 499 4.08 20.74 17.20
C HIS A 499 2.81 20.55 16.41
N LEU A 500 2.23 21.63 15.89
CA LEU A 500 1.16 21.51 14.89
C LEU A 500 1.78 20.99 13.60
N ARG A 501 1.19 19.94 13.04
CA ARG A 501 1.57 19.47 11.71
C ARG A 501 1.21 20.52 10.67
N ALA A 502 2.14 20.78 9.76
CA ALA A 502 1.79 21.38 8.50
C ALA A 502 1.01 20.33 7.69
N HIS A 503 -0.15 20.70 7.19
CA HIS A 503 -1.06 19.80 6.49
C HIS A 503 -0.45 19.03 5.32
N GLU A 504 0.65 19.55 4.78
CA GLU A 504 1.34 18.96 3.63
C GLU A 504 2.43 17.97 4.01
N THR A 505 2.95 18.05 5.24
CA THR A 505 4.05 17.21 5.69
C THR A 505 3.57 15.85 6.18
N SER A 506 2.30 15.72 6.60
CA SER A 506 1.78 14.46 7.10
C SER A 506 1.68 13.36 6.03
N ALA A 507 1.53 13.74 4.76
CA ALA A 507 1.48 12.80 3.63
C ALA A 507 2.85 12.56 2.98
N HIS A 508 3.90 13.29 3.37
CA HIS A 508 5.14 13.38 2.61
C HIS A 508 6.41 13.06 3.39
N LEU A 509 6.32 12.82 4.69
CA LEU A 509 7.46 12.44 5.53
C LEU A 509 7.57 10.94 5.77
N VAL A 510 7.03 10.14 4.85
CA VAL A 510 7.23 8.70 4.85
C VAL A 510 7.87 8.27 3.53
#